data_62a3d1f79bbb254194b4ce31d04ca81f
#
_entry.id   62a3d1f79bbb254194b4ce31d04ca81f
#
_cell.length_a   1.000
_cell.length_b   1.000
_cell.length_c   1.000
_cell.angle_alpha   90.00
_cell.angle_beta   90.00
_cell.angle_gamma   90.00
#
_symmetry.space_group_name_H-M   'P 1'
#
loop_
_entity.id
_entity.type
_entity.pdbx_description
1 polymer ?
#
loop_
_entity_poly.entity_id
_entity_poly.type
_entity_poly.pdbx_seq_one_letter_code
_entity_poly.pdbx_strand_id
1 'polypeptide(L)'
;MKVYTCKDRLTDIMTCIYDAWSEALRIGHNQIQLKKEPVFQQTIFDEYIHVDQDLSKAEKVIRSIRRDISDEAYLNIYLVTLSVEEDALQAIYNFLRVGFKIGESVLQQYANPRVMRILELRRKVSNESHHFREFARFERLNSSNVYVSHLEPKSDVIMLVGRHFADRMPSEHWMIIDDNRKTACVHPKDGENYLRYLTDEEFQTLRKTEEYEDEYTDLWKTFFHAIAIDERKNYVCQRNLFPLWKRKHAVEFKK
;
A
#
# COMPACT_ATOMS: atom_id res chain seq x y z
N MET A 1 0.56 19.73 22.91
CA MET A 1 1.57 19.35 21.89
C MET A 1 1.19 19.95 20.53
N LYS A 2 2.14 20.06 19.58
CA LYS A 2 1.80 20.42 18.20
C LYS A 2 1.63 19.15 17.37
N VAL A 3 0.48 19.00 16.73
CA VAL A 3 0.12 17.85 15.91
C VAL A 3 0.08 18.31 14.45
N TYR A 4 1.06 17.88 13.67
CA TYR A 4 1.12 18.14 12.24
C TYR A 4 0.29 17.08 11.50
N THR A 5 -0.61 17.52 10.63
CA THR A 5 -1.49 16.64 9.87
C THR A 5 -1.30 16.83 8.37
N CYS A 6 -1.43 15.75 7.60
CA CYS A 6 -1.32 15.80 6.14
C CYS A 6 -2.16 14.69 5.49
N LYS A 7 -2.40 14.84 4.20
CA LYS A 7 -3.03 13.80 3.37
C LYS A 7 -2.12 12.58 3.25
N ASP A 8 -2.73 11.41 2.98
CA ASP A 8 -2.02 10.12 2.85
C ASP A 8 -1.41 9.95 1.45
N ARG A 9 -0.43 10.81 1.12
CA ARG A 9 0.36 10.74 -0.09
C ARG A 9 1.83 10.93 0.25
N LEU A 10 2.74 10.31 -0.49
CA LEU A 10 4.17 10.39 -0.24
C LEU A 10 4.68 11.84 -0.12
N THR A 11 4.27 12.70 -1.06
CA THR A 11 4.69 14.12 -1.08
C THR A 11 4.18 14.90 0.12
N ASP A 12 2.91 14.68 0.51
CA ASP A 12 2.31 15.33 1.69
C ASP A 12 3.01 14.87 2.97
N ILE A 13 3.25 13.57 3.10
CA ILE A 13 3.97 12.97 4.24
C ILE A 13 5.38 13.56 4.38
N MET A 14 6.14 13.63 3.27
CA MET A 14 7.51 14.18 3.31
C MET A 14 7.50 15.67 3.61
N THR A 15 6.53 16.43 3.09
CA THR A 15 6.37 17.85 3.42
C THR A 15 6.04 18.03 4.90
N CYS A 16 5.12 17.23 5.43
CA CYS A 16 4.73 17.24 6.83
C CYS A 16 5.93 16.96 7.74
N ILE A 17 6.78 15.99 7.39
CA ILE A 17 8.02 15.69 8.10
C ILE A 17 8.97 16.90 8.07
N TYR A 18 9.13 17.58 6.93
CA TYR A 18 9.98 18.76 6.81
C TYR A 18 9.55 19.87 7.77
N ASP A 19 8.28 20.23 7.76
CA ASP A 19 7.76 21.34 8.58
C ASP A 19 7.77 20.98 10.08
N ALA A 20 7.35 19.76 10.42
CA ALA A 20 7.42 19.24 11.78
C ALA A 20 8.86 19.20 12.31
N TRP A 21 9.83 18.84 11.47
CA TRP A 21 11.25 18.81 11.84
C TRP A 21 11.80 20.19 12.11
N SER A 22 11.48 21.16 11.26
CA SER A 22 11.90 22.56 11.43
C SER A 22 11.40 23.13 12.76
N GLU A 23 10.17 22.85 13.15
CA GLU A 23 9.64 23.30 14.45
C GLU A 23 10.25 22.50 15.60
N ALA A 24 10.48 21.19 15.42
CA ALA A 24 11.08 20.35 16.44
C ALA A 24 12.50 20.81 16.88
N LEU A 25 13.25 21.43 15.98
CA LEU A 25 14.54 22.04 16.31
C LEU A 25 14.41 23.21 17.30
N ARG A 26 13.23 23.86 17.35
CA ARG A 26 12.96 25.00 18.26
C ARG A 26 12.39 24.56 19.60
N ILE A 27 11.40 23.63 19.58
CA ILE A 27 10.63 23.26 20.78
C ILE A 27 10.94 21.86 21.32
N GLY A 28 11.72 21.09 20.57
CA GLY A 28 12.07 19.70 20.87
C GLY A 28 11.13 18.67 20.24
N HIS A 29 11.72 17.58 19.77
CA HIS A 29 10.99 16.51 19.08
C HIS A 29 9.88 15.84 19.90
N ASN A 30 9.95 15.92 21.24
CA ASN A 30 8.93 15.30 22.10
C ASN A 30 7.65 16.13 22.21
N GLN A 31 7.65 17.37 21.71
CA GLN A 31 6.49 18.26 21.63
C GLN A 31 5.76 18.17 20.28
N ILE A 32 6.24 17.31 19.38
CA ILE A 32 5.73 17.14 18.02
C ILE A 32 5.11 15.77 17.86
N GLN A 33 3.93 15.74 17.26
CA GLN A 33 3.25 14.53 16.80
C GLN A 33 2.85 14.71 15.33
N LEU A 34 2.85 13.63 14.56
CA LEU A 34 2.41 13.62 13.16
C LEU A 34 1.28 12.61 12.98
N LYS A 35 0.23 13.00 12.24
CA LYS A 35 -0.91 12.13 11.95
C LYS A 35 -1.33 12.26 10.49
N LYS A 36 -1.79 11.14 9.90
CA LYS A 36 -2.47 11.16 8.60
C LYS A 36 -3.91 11.63 8.77
N GLU A 37 -4.44 12.33 7.79
CA GLU A 37 -5.86 12.73 7.73
C GLU A 37 -6.72 11.63 7.11
N PRO A 38 -8.00 11.55 7.52
CA PRO A 38 -8.71 12.37 8.50
C PRO A 38 -8.39 12.02 9.95
N VAL A 39 -8.28 13.03 10.83
CA VAL A 39 -8.06 12.82 12.27
C VAL A 39 -9.42 12.80 12.98
N PHE A 40 -9.90 11.62 13.33
CA PHE A 40 -11.22 11.44 13.96
C PHE A 40 -11.27 11.82 15.44
N GLN A 41 -10.16 11.70 16.16
CA GLN A 41 -10.09 12.03 17.58
C GLN A 41 -9.07 13.15 17.78
N GLN A 42 -9.57 14.34 18.09
CA GLN A 42 -8.76 15.49 18.44
C GLN A 42 -8.81 15.73 19.95
N THR A 43 -7.68 16.08 20.54
CA THR A 43 -7.58 16.47 21.95
C THR A 43 -7.64 17.98 22.06
N ILE A 44 -8.33 18.50 23.11
CA ILE A 44 -8.55 19.95 23.30
C ILE A 44 -7.23 20.69 23.61
N PHE A 45 -6.24 19.99 24.13
CA PHE A 45 -4.96 20.58 24.58
C PHE A 45 -3.87 20.56 23.49
N ASP A 46 -4.15 20.04 22.31
CA ASP A 46 -3.21 19.94 21.20
C ASP A 46 -3.55 20.96 20.10
N GLU A 47 -2.51 21.58 19.55
CA GLU A 47 -2.61 22.47 18.39
C GLU A 47 -2.45 21.64 17.12
N TYR A 48 -3.50 21.60 16.29
CA TYR A 48 -3.50 20.86 15.02
C TYR A 48 -3.14 21.78 13.87
N ILE A 49 -2.10 21.42 13.12
CA ILE A 49 -1.54 22.20 12.02
C ILE A 49 -1.61 21.35 10.75
N HIS A 50 -2.49 21.72 9.82
CA HIS A 50 -2.55 21.11 8.50
C HIS A 50 -1.36 21.55 7.65
N VAL A 51 -0.76 20.62 6.93
CA VAL A 51 0.37 20.87 6.03
C VAL A 51 -0.04 20.51 4.61
N ASP A 52 -0.06 21.52 3.74
CA ASP A 52 -0.23 21.32 2.30
C ASP A 52 1.05 20.82 1.66
N GLN A 53 0.91 20.05 0.57
CA GLN A 53 2.06 19.51 -0.16
C GLN A 53 2.96 20.61 -0.75
N ASP A 54 4.27 20.39 -0.62
CA ASP A 54 5.33 21.18 -1.25
C ASP A 54 6.39 20.24 -1.82
N LEU A 55 6.45 20.14 -3.14
CA LEU A 55 7.36 19.23 -3.83
C LEU A 55 8.84 19.51 -3.49
N SER A 56 9.22 20.80 -3.37
CA SER A 56 10.59 21.18 -3.03
C SER A 56 11.00 20.70 -1.64
N LYS A 57 10.11 20.84 -0.65
CA LYS A 57 10.34 20.33 0.71
C LYS A 57 10.42 18.81 0.73
N ALA A 58 9.48 18.14 0.06
CA ALA A 58 9.44 16.69 -0.03
C ALA A 58 10.73 16.11 -0.66
N GLU A 59 11.18 16.68 -1.77
CA GLU A 59 12.44 16.26 -2.40
C GLU A 59 13.67 16.48 -1.52
N LYS A 60 13.72 17.56 -0.74
CA LYS A 60 14.81 17.80 0.22
C LYS A 60 14.87 16.70 1.26
N VAL A 61 13.71 16.29 1.82
CA VAL A 61 13.64 15.21 2.80
C VAL A 61 14.09 13.89 2.17
N ILE A 62 13.57 13.54 0.99
CA ILE A 62 13.95 12.31 0.28
C ILE A 62 15.45 12.27 0.00
N ARG A 63 16.04 13.37 -0.51
CA ARG A 63 17.47 13.46 -0.76
C ARG A 63 18.30 13.33 0.52
N SER A 64 17.85 13.95 1.61
CA SER A 64 18.55 13.83 2.90
C SER A 64 18.50 12.41 3.45
N ILE A 65 17.37 11.70 3.34
CA ILE A 65 17.25 10.30 3.78
C ILE A 65 18.23 9.42 2.99
N ARG A 66 18.26 9.57 1.68
CA ARG A 66 19.15 8.77 0.82
C ARG A 66 20.63 9.06 1.04
N ARG A 67 20.98 10.33 1.20
CA ARG A 67 22.37 10.76 1.39
C ARG A 67 22.90 10.45 2.79
N ASP A 68 22.10 10.75 3.82
CA ASP A 68 22.57 10.76 5.22
C ASP A 68 22.26 9.45 5.95
N ILE A 69 21.34 8.63 5.40
CA ILE A 69 21.02 7.30 5.94
C ILE A 69 21.34 6.24 4.90
N SER A 70 20.43 5.92 3.96
CA SER A 70 20.68 5.05 2.79
C SER A 70 19.46 4.95 1.87
N ASP A 71 19.65 4.44 0.65
CA ASP A 71 18.54 4.09 -0.25
C ASP A 71 17.64 2.98 0.31
N GLU A 72 18.20 2.02 1.06
CA GLU A 72 17.43 0.98 1.73
C GLU A 72 16.52 1.57 2.82
N ALA A 73 17.00 2.53 3.60
CA ALA A 73 16.18 3.24 4.58
C ALA A 73 15.02 3.99 3.90
N TYR A 74 15.30 4.64 2.77
CA TYR A 74 14.26 5.29 1.97
C TYR A 74 13.21 4.29 1.47
N LEU A 75 13.63 3.14 0.95
CA LEU A 75 12.72 2.10 0.48
C LEU A 75 11.83 1.57 1.62
N ASN A 76 12.39 1.35 2.81
CA ASN A 76 11.63 0.95 3.99
C ASN A 76 10.58 2.01 4.37
N ILE A 77 10.96 3.29 4.38
CA ILE A 77 10.06 4.40 4.65
C ILE A 77 8.97 4.48 3.58
N TYR A 78 9.31 4.41 2.29
CA TYR A 78 8.36 4.40 1.19
C TYR A 78 7.30 3.31 1.37
N LEU A 79 7.69 2.08 1.68
CA LEU A 79 6.73 1.00 1.93
C LEU A 79 5.82 1.30 3.13
N VAL A 80 6.36 1.92 4.18
CA VAL A 80 5.56 2.30 5.36
C VAL A 80 4.60 3.44 5.07
N THR A 81 4.89 4.35 4.13
CA THR A 81 3.90 5.37 3.72
C THR A 81 2.63 4.76 3.14
N LEU A 82 2.72 3.57 2.54
CA LEU A 82 1.57 2.83 1.97
C LEU A 82 0.71 2.13 3.03
N SER A 83 1.17 2.08 4.29
CA SER A 83 0.49 1.35 5.37
C SER A 83 -0.82 2.02 5.79
N VAL A 84 -1.86 1.21 6.04
CA VAL A 84 -3.13 1.65 6.62
C VAL A 84 -3.03 2.02 8.11
N GLU A 85 -1.93 1.65 8.78
CA GLU A 85 -1.79 1.85 10.23
C GLU A 85 -1.72 3.34 10.57
N GLU A 86 -2.51 3.77 11.55
CA GLU A 86 -2.62 5.19 11.95
C GLU A 86 -1.30 5.78 12.44
N ASP A 87 -0.46 4.95 13.07
CA ASP A 87 0.83 5.39 13.62
C ASP A 87 1.98 5.38 12.59
N ALA A 88 1.71 5.01 11.33
CA ALA A 88 2.75 4.87 10.29
C ALA A 88 3.57 6.15 10.11
N LEU A 89 2.92 7.31 10.02
CA LEU A 89 3.60 8.59 9.86
C LEU A 89 4.46 8.95 11.08
N GLN A 90 3.94 8.74 12.28
CA GLN A 90 4.70 8.95 13.51
C GLN A 90 5.88 7.96 13.64
N ALA A 91 5.70 6.72 13.20
CA ALA A 91 6.77 5.72 13.18
C ALA A 91 7.90 6.14 12.23
N ILE A 92 7.58 6.65 11.03
CA ILE A 92 8.56 7.20 10.09
C ILE A 92 9.35 8.33 10.75
N TYR A 93 8.65 9.30 11.36
CA TYR A 93 9.30 10.42 12.03
C TYR A 93 10.25 9.96 13.15
N ASN A 94 9.82 9.02 13.97
CA ASN A 94 10.63 8.48 15.06
C ASN A 94 11.85 7.68 14.56
N PHE A 95 11.71 6.95 13.45
CA PHE A 95 12.80 6.26 12.79
C PHE A 95 13.84 7.24 12.25
N LEU A 96 13.40 8.31 11.59
CA LEU A 96 14.28 9.36 11.07
C LEU A 96 15.08 10.05 12.18
N ARG A 97 14.48 10.25 13.37
CA ARG A 97 15.20 10.78 14.55
C ARG A 97 16.38 9.93 14.97
N VAL A 98 16.33 8.62 14.75
CA VAL A 98 17.45 7.71 15.00
C VAL A 98 18.39 7.70 13.80
N GLY A 99 17.84 7.54 12.59
CA GLY A 99 18.61 7.40 11.35
C GLY A 99 19.54 8.59 11.08
N PHE A 100 19.07 9.82 11.24
CA PHE A 100 19.92 11.02 11.06
C PHE A 100 21.02 11.17 12.12
N LYS A 101 20.97 10.41 13.23
CA LYS A 101 22.04 10.41 14.24
C LYS A 101 23.14 9.40 13.96
N ILE A 102 22.77 8.23 13.45
CA ILE A 102 23.70 7.08 13.34
C ILE A 102 23.87 6.57 11.92
N GLY A 103 23.23 7.23 10.93
CA GLY A 103 23.35 6.88 9.51
C GLY A 103 22.78 5.48 9.20
N GLU A 104 23.34 4.81 8.22
CA GLU A 104 22.92 3.50 7.71
C GLU A 104 22.87 2.41 8.79
N SER A 105 23.68 2.51 9.83
CA SER A 105 23.69 1.55 10.94
C SER A 105 22.35 1.45 11.68
N VAL A 106 21.40 2.39 11.44
CA VAL A 106 20.03 2.33 11.97
C VAL A 106 19.31 1.06 11.53
N LEU A 107 19.59 0.56 10.34
CA LEU A 107 18.94 -0.64 9.79
C LEU A 107 19.27 -1.92 10.57
N GLN A 108 20.34 -1.91 11.36
CA GLN A 108 20.80 -3.04 12.18
C GLN A 108 20.40 -2.90 13.65
N GLN A 109 19.70 -1.82 14.04
CA GLN A 109 19.32 -1.53 15.42
C GLN A 109 18.02 -2.25 15.84
N TYR A 110 17.99 -3.57 15.73
CA TYR A 110 16.79 -4.39 16.01
C TYR A 110 16.29 -4.30 17.46
N ALA A 111 17.16 -3.94 18.41
CA ALA A 111 16.76 -3.72 19.80
C ALA A 111 16.05 -2.38 20.04
N ASN A 112 16.09 -1.46 19.06
CA ASN A 112 15.45 -0.15 19.16
C ASN A 112 13.97 -0.24 18.76
N PRO A 113 13.00 0.06 19.68
CA PRO A 113 11.58 -0.05 19.37
C PRO A 113 11.13 0.80 18.17
N ARG A 114 11.77 1.97 17.95
CA ARG A 114 11.47 2.86 16.84
C ARG A 114 11.85 2.26 15.49
N VAL A 115 12.96 1.52 15.46
CA VAL A 115 13.43 0.81 14.26
C VAL A 115 12.57 -0.44 14.04
N MET A 116 12.31 -1.21 15.09
CA MET A 116 11.46 -2.40 15.00
C MET A 116 10.07 -2.07 14.47
N ARG A 117 9.48 -0.94 14.89
CA ARG A 117 8.16 -0.54 14.39
C ARG A 117 8.13 -0.31 12.89
N ILE A 118 9.15 0.34 12.31
CA ILE A 118 9.27 0.50 10.84
C ILE A 118 9.38 -0.85 10.14
N LEU A 119 10.19 -1.78 10.65
CA LEU A 119 10.36 -3.09 10.05
C LEU A 119 9.07 -3.94 10.11
N GLU A 120 8.31 -3.83 11.20
CA GLU A 120 7.00 -4.47 11.34
C GLU A 120 5.99 -3.93 10.31
N LEU A 121 5.87 -2.61 10.20
CA LEU A 121 4.96 -1.95 9.26
C LEU A 121 5.33 -2.30 7.81
N ARG A 122 6.62 -2.20 7.46
CA ARG A 122 7.13 -2.62 6.15
C ARG A 122 6.75 -4.08 5.85
N ARG A 123 6.97 -4.99 6.82
CA ARG A 123 6.63 -6.41 6.65
C ARG A 123 5.14 -6.62 6.42
N LYS A 124 4.27 -5.90 7.15
CA LYS A 124 2.81 -5.97 6.94
C LYS A 124 2.44 -5.59 5.51
N VAL A 125 2.93 -4.45 5.01
CA VAL A 125 2.68 -3.98 3.65
C VAL A 125 3.23 -4.95 2.60
N SER A 126 4.46 -5.42 2.79
CA SER A 126 5.09 -6.37 1.86
C SER A 126 4.35 -7.71 1.81
N ASN A 127 3.93 -8.25 2.96
CA ASN A 127 3.14 -9.48 3.03
C ASN A 127 1.77 -9.30 2.38
N GLU A 128 1.12 -8.14 2.58
CA GLU A 128 -0.16 -7.86 1.94
C GLU A 128 -0.02 -7.81 0.41
N SER A 129 0.98 -7.10 -0.11
CA SER A 129 1.30 -7.08 -1.54
C SER A 129 1.60 -8.48 -2.08
N HIS A 130 2.39 -9.28 -1.34
CA HIS A 130 2.72 -10.65 -1.72
C HIS A 130 1.47 -11.53 -1.86
N HIS A 131 0.57 -11.49 -0.87
CA HIS A 131 -0.69 -12.23 -0.94
C HIS A 131 -1.56 -11.84 -2.13
N PHE A 132 -1.67 -10.55 -2.46
CA PHE A 132 -2.45 -10.15 -3.64
C PHE A 132 -1.80 -10.57 -4.96
N ARG A 133 -0.48 -10.72 -5.04
CA ARG A 133 0.19 -11.32 -6.21
C ARG A 133 -0.17 -12.80 -6.41
N GLU A 134 -0.37 -13.54 -5.31
CA GLU A 134 -0.74 -14.97 -5.35
C GLU A 134 -2.21 -15.17 -5.74
N PHE A 135 -3.09 -14.26 -5.30
CA PHE A 135 -4.53 -14.45 -5.36
C PHE A 135 -5.29 -13.49 -6.28
N ALA A 136 -4.63 -12.57 -6.97
CA ALA A 136 -5.26 -11.77 -8.00
C ALA A 136 -5.78 -12.67 -9.13
N ARG A 137 -7.02 -12.45 -9.55
CA ARG A 137 -7.65 -13.15 -10.68
C ARG A 137 -8.03 -12.11 -11.70
N PHE A 138 -7.62 -12.35 -12.94
CA PHE A 138 -7.93 -11.49 -14.07
C PHE A 138 -9.08 -12.08 -14.86
N GLU A 139 -10.09 -11.27 -15.11
CA GLU A 139 -11.22 -11.57 -15.95
C GLU A 139 -11.14 -10.70 -17.21
N ARG A 140 -11.62 -11.21 -18.35
CA ARG A 140 -11.58 -10.46 -19.58
C ARG A 140 -12.73 -9.46 -19.61
N LEU A 141 -12.45 -8.20 -19.91
CA LEU A 141 -13.45 -7.14 -19.98
C LEU A 141 -14.31 -7.32 -21.26
N ASN A 142 -15.46 -7.98 -21.15
CA ASN A 142 -16.35 -8.28 -22.28
C ASN A 142 -15.57 -8.89 -23.48
N SER A 143 -15.92 -8.51 -24.70
CA SER A 143 -15.21 -8.91 -25.93
C SER A 143 -13.92 -8.14 -26.20
N SER A 144 -13.46 -7.30 -25.26
CA SER A 144 -12.21 -6.54 -25.40
C SER A 144 -10.98 -7.41 -25.10
N ASN A 145 -9.80 -6.96 -25.51
CA ASN A 145 -8.52 -7.58 -25.16
C ASN A 145 -7.90 -6.94 -23.92
N VAL A 146 -8.73 -6.57 -22.92
CA VAL A 146 -8.28 -5.98 -21.66
C VAL A 146 -8.64 -6.93 -20.51
N TYR A 147 -7.69 -7.21 -19.67
CA TYR A 147 -7.89 -8.01 -18.45
C TYR A 147 -8.07 -7.10 -17.25
N VAL A 148 -9.00 -7.43 -16.38
CA VAL A 148 -9.31 -6.65 -15.17
C VAL A 148 -9.25 -7.56 -13.94
N SER A 149 -8.65 -7.06 -12.88
CA SER A 149 -8.63 -7.71 -11.56
C SER A 149 -9.09 -6.72 -10.51
N HIS A 150 -10.02 -7.13 -9.65
CA HIS A 150 -10.49 -6.35 -8.52
C HIS A 150 -9.84 -6.83 -7.22
N LEU A 151 -9.39 -5.90 -6.39
CA LEU A 151 -8.77 -6.16 -5.09
C LEU A 151 -9.33 -5.20 -4.04
N GLU A 152 -9.35 -5.65 -2.78
CA GLU A 152 -9.73 -4.81 -1.63
C GLU A 152 -8.58 -4.76 -0.61
N PRO A 153 -7.41 -4.21 -0.94
CA PRO A 153 -6.29 -4.15 -0.01
C PRO A 153 -6.56 -3.12 1.10
N LYS A 154 -6.06 -3.41 2.31
CA LYS A 154 -6.07 -2.44 3.41
C LYS A 154 -5.04 -1.34 3.19
N SER A 155 -3.79 -1.73 2.86
CA SER A 155 -2.69 -0.84 2.52
C SER A 155 -2.72 -0.49 1.02
N ASP A 156 -2.11 0.64 0.63
CA ASP A 156 -2.06 1.08 -0.79
C ASP A 156 -1.00 0.29 -1.57
N VAL A 157 -1.32 -0.95 -1.94
CA VAL A 157 -0.35 -1.89 -2.52
C VAL A 157 -0.54 -2.16 -4.02
N ILE A 158 -1.54 -1.55 -4.69
CA ILE A 158 -1.86 -1.93 -6.07
C ILE A 158 -0.70 -1.69 -7.04
N MET A 159 0.07 -0.62 -6.87
CA MET A 159 1.25 -0.37 -7.71
C MET A 159 2.39 -1.38 -7.46
N LEU A 160 2.51 -1.90 -6.23
CA LEU A 160 3.45 -2.98 -5.91
C LEU A 160 3.02 -4.31 -6.53
N VAL A 161 1.70 -4.59 -6.53
CA VAL A 161 1.11 -5.76 -7.19
C VAL A 161 1.23 -5.61 -8.71
N GLY A 162 0.91 -4.42 -9.26
CA GLY A 162 1.00 -4.13 -10.68
C GLY A 162 2.40 -4.32 -11.25
N ARG A 163 3.45 -3.91 -10.51
CA ARG A 163 4.84 -4.16 -10.95
C ARG A 163 5.12 -5.65 -11.20
N HIS A 164 4.61 -6.53 -10.34
CA HIS A 164 4.76 -7.97 -10.51
C HIS A 164 4.07 -8.49 -11.77
N PHE A 165 2.87 -7.99 -12.08
CA PHE A 165 2.13 -8.43 -13.27
C PHE A 165 2.66 -7.81 -14.56
N ALA A 166 3.28 -6.63 -14.52
CA ALA A 166 3.99 -6.07 -15.66
C ALA A 166 5.14 -6.99 -16.13
N ASP A 167 5.87 -7.60 -15.18
CA ASP A 167 6.92 -8.56 -15.50
C ASP A 167 6.36 -9.89 -16.04
N ARG A 168 5.14 -10.28 -15.67
CA ARG A 168 4.54 -11.57 -16.06
C ARG A 168 3.67 -11.50 -17.30
N MET A 169 3.04 -10.36 -17.56
CA MET A 169 2.08 -10.15 -18.64
C MET A 169 2.40 -8.85 -19.39
N PRO A 170 3.65 -8.68 -19.88
CA PRO A 170 4.07 -7.43 -20.54
C PRO A 170 3.33 -7.16 -21.84
N SER A 171 2.94 -8.21 -22.56
CA SER A 171 2.30 -8.14 -23.89
C SER A 171 0.78 -8.00 -23.86
N GLU A 172 0.19 -7.82 -22.67
CA GLU A 172 -1.25 -7.75 -22.51
C GLU A 172 -1.69 -6.38 -21.97
N HIS A 173 -2.89 -5.95 -22.36
CA HIS A 173 -3.54 -4.82 -21.70
C HIS A 173 -4.25 -5.30 -20.46
N TRP A 174 -3.92 -4.73 -19.31
CA TRP A 174 -4.62 -5.10 -18.07
C TRP A 174 -4.71 -3.93 -17.09
N MET A 175 -5.62 -4.07 -16.13
CA MET A 175 -5.73 -3.17 -15.00
C MET A 175 -6.03 -3.94 -13.72
N ILE A 176 -5.50 -3.43 -12.60
CA ILE A 176 -5.80 -3.89 -11.25
C ILE A 176 -6.48 -2.75 -10.53
N ILE A 177 -7.69 -2.99 -10.02
CA ILE A 177 -8.54 -1.99 -9.37
C ILE A 177 -8.49 -2.20 -7.86
N ASP A 178 -8.22 -1.13 -7.12
CA ASP A 178 -8.42 -1.06 -5.67
C ASP A 178 -9.83 -0.53 -5.41
N ASP A 179 -10.72 -1.43 -5.01
CA ASP A 179 -12.13 -1.12 -4.76
C ASP A 179 -12.32 -0.21 -3.55
N ASN A 180 -11.39 -0.24 -2.58
CA ASN A 180 -11.47 0.61 -1.39
C ASN A 180 -11.13 2.08 -1.71
N ARG A 181 -10.16 2.30 -2.63
CA ARG A 181 -9.65 3.64 -2.98
C ARG A 181 -10.17 4.17 -4.29
N LYS A 182 -10.89 3.33 -5.08
CA LYS A 182 -11.33 3.62 -6.45
C LYS A 182 -10.17 4.09 -7.33
N THR A 183 -9.05 3.38 -7.21
CA THR A 183 -7.85 3.62 -8.02
C THR A 183 -7.53 2.39 -8.85
N ALA A 184 -6.90 2.59 -10.00
CA ALA A 184 -6.49 1.51 -10.88
C ALA A 184 -5.00 1.62 -11.23
N CYS A 185 -4.29 0.51 -11.11
CA CYS A 185 -3.00 0.34 -11.76
C CYS A 185 -3.26 -0.16 -13.18
N VAL A 186 -2.97 0.67 -14.17
CA VAL A 186 -3.22 0.37 -15.59
C VAL A 186 -1.90 0.04 -16.27
N HIS A 187 -1.88 -1.07 -17.00
CA HIS A 187 -0.76 -1.49 -17.84
C HIS A 187 -1.20 -1.54 -19.30
N PRO A 188 -0.70 -0.65 -20.15
CA PRO A 188 -0.84 -0.78 -21.59
C PRO A 188 0.14 -1.85 -22.09
N LYS A 189 -0.25 -2.61 -23.11
CA LYS A 189 0.62 -3.58 -23.76
C LYS A 189 1.98 -2.96 -24.09
N ASP A 190 3.05 -3.66 -23.68
CA ASP A 190 4.44 -3.27 -23.89
C ASP A 190 4.80 -1.88 -23.33
N GLY A 191 4.02 -1.37 -22.35
CA GLY A 191 4.20 -0.05 -21.74
C GLY A 191 4.44 -0.09 -20.24
N GLU A 192 4.62 1.09 -19.64
CA GLU A 192 4.81 1.22 -18.21
C GLU A 192 3.48 1.33 -17.46
N ASN A 193 3.45 0.81 -16.23
CA ASN A 193 2.31 0.94 -15.34
C ASN A 193 2.11 2.39 -14.90
N TYR A 194 0.86 2.81 -14.85
CA TYR A 194 0.51 4.09 -14.25
C TYR A 194 -0.71 3.98 -13.34
N LEU A 195 -0.79 4.87 -12.36
CA LEU A 195 -1.93 4.97 -11.45
C LEU A 195 -2.99 5.90 -12.05
N ARG A 196 -4.25 5.44 -12.04
CA ARG A 196 -5.43 6.22 -12.43
C ARG A 196 -6.43 6.27 -11.29
N TYR A 197 -6.98 7.45 -11.02
CA TYR A 197 -8.15 7.63 -10.16
C TYR A 197 -9.41 7.44 -11.00
N LEU A 198 -10.31 6.59 -10.54
CA LEU A 198 -11.57 6.30 -11.23
C LEU A 198 -12.67 7.22 -10.73
N THR A 199 -13.51 7.70 -11.65
CA THR A 199 -14.78 8.33 -11.27
C THR A 199 -15.76 7.28 -10.75
N ASP A 200 -16.80 7.71 -10.03
CA ASP A 200 -17.83 6.79 -9.55
C ASP A 200 -18.53 6.05 -10.68
N GLU A 201 -18.75 6.71 -11.80
CA GLU A 201 -19.37 6.13 -13.00
C GLU A 201 -18.46 5.06 -13.64
N GLU A 202 -17.17 5.38 -13.84
CA GLU A 202 -16.19 4.44 -14.36
C GLU A 202 -16.06 3.21 -13.46
N PHE A 203 -15.96 3.43 -12.14
CA PHE A 203 -15.86 2.36 -11.16
C PHE A 203 -17.08 1.43 -11.20
N GLN A 204 -18.31 1.98 -11.21
CA GLN A 204 -19.53 1.18 -11.30
C GLN A 204 -19.62 0.40 -12.62
N THR A 205 -19.16 0.98 -13.71
CA THR A 205 -19.13 0.31 -15.01
C THR A 205 -18.16 -0.88 -15.01
N LEU A 206 -16.96 -0.69 -14.47
CA LEU A 206 -15.96 -1.76 -14.37
C LEU A 206 -16.40 -2.87 -13.41
N ARG A 207 -17.10 -2.54 -12.33
CA ARG A 207 -17.59 -3.53 -11.35
C ARG A 207 -18.70 -4.42 -11.92
N LYS A 208 -19.55 -3.90 -12.78
CA LYS A 208 -20.59 -4.70 -13.45
C LYS A 208 -20.01 -5.76 -14.39
N THR A 209 -18.79 -5.60 -14.86
CA THR A 209 -18.12 -6.57 -15.72
C THR A 209 -17.59 -7.78 -14.95
N GLU A 210 -17.42 -7.71 -13.61
CA GLU A 210 -17.15 -8.88 -12.77
C GLU A 210 -18.27 -9.94 -12.77
N GLU A 211 -19.46 -9.58 -13.21
CA GLU A 211 -20.62 -10.50 -13.27
C GLU A 211 -20.59 -11.37 -14.54
N TYR A 212 -19.64 -11.16 -15.43
CA TYR A 212 -19.54 -11.90 -16.68
C TYR A 212 -18.59 -13.09 -16.51
N GLU A 213 -19.17 -14.29 -16.28
CA GLU A 213 -18.40 -15.54 -16.28
C GLU A 213 -17.94 -15.85 -17.69
N ASP A 214 -16.63 -15.97 -17.90
CA ASP A 214 -16.06 -16.43 -19.16
C ASP A 214 -15.79 -17.95 -19.08
N GLU A 215 -15.57 -18.57 -20.26
CA GLU A 215 -15.29 -20.00 -20.40
C GLU A 215 -14.07 -20.43 -19.56
N TYR A 216 -13.09 -19.56 -19.38
CA TYR A 216 -11.87 -19.86 -18.59
C TYR A 216 -12.14 -19.82 -17.09
N THR A 217 -13.06 -19.03 -16.61
CA THR A 217 -13.51 -19.01 -15.21
C THR A 217 -14.13 -20.34 -14.81
N ASP A 218 -14.99 -20.92 -15.67
CA ASP A 218 -15.61 -22.23 -15.43
C ASP A 218 -14.59 -23.35 -15.52
N LEU A 219 -13.67 -23.27 -16.48
CA LEU A 219 -12.57 -24.22 -16.59
C LEU A 219 -11.67 -24.19 -15.33
N TRP A 220 -11.35 -23.01 -14.81
CA TRP A 220 -10.59 -22.85 -13.58
C TRP A 220 -11.31 -23.42 -12.36
N LYS A 221 -12.60 -23.15 -12.19
CA LYS A 221 -13.41 -23.72 -11.10
C LYS A 221 -13.40 -25.27 -11.18
N THR A 222 -13.60 -25.81 -12.36
CA THR A 222 -13.57 -27.28 -12.60
C THR A 222 -12.21 -27.86 -12.26
N PHE A 223 -11.13 -27.26 -12.73
CA PHE A 223 -9.77 -27.69 -12.43
C PHE A 223 -9.48 -27.64 -10.91
N PHE A 224 -9.83 -26.53 -10.26
CA PHE A 224 -9.62 -26.35 -8.81
C PHE A 224 -10.30 -27.45 -7.99
N HIS A 225 -11.52 -27.84 -8.35
CA HIS A 225 -12.24 -28.92 -7.69
C HIS A 225 -11.66 -30.30 -8.05
N ALA A 226 -11.23 -30.52 -9.28
CA ALA A 226 -10.69 -31.80 -9.73
C ALA A 226 -9.34 -32.17 -9.10
N ILE A 227 -8.49 -31.17 -8.80
CA ILE A 227 -7.19 -31.41 -8.14
C ILE A 227 -7.28 -31.41 -6.61
N ALA A 228 -8.43 -31.08 -6.03
CA ALA A 228 -8.62 -31.08 -4.59
C ALA A 228 -8.52 -32.50 -4.00
N ILE A 229 -7.65 -32.68 -3.02
CA ILE A 229 -7.50 -33.91 -2.28
C ILE A 229 -8.24 -33.77 -0.96
N ASP A 230 -9.36 -34.48 -0.79
CA ASP A 230 -10.26 -34.36 0.36
C ASP A 230 -9.57 -34.63 1.70
N GLU A 231 -8.68 -35.62 1.74
CA GLU A 231 -7.92 -35.99 2.94
C GLU A 231 -6.93 -34.91 3.38
N ARG A 232 -6.57 -33.97 2.50
CA ARG A 232 -5.67 -32.84 2.78
C ARG A 232 -6.41 -31.54 3.12
N LYS A 233 -7.75 -31.54 3.12
CA LYS A 233 -8.53 -30.35 3.45
C LYS A 233 -8.29 -29.92 4.90
N ASN A 234 -7.70 -28.75 5.07
CA ASN A 234 -7.49 -28.13 6.37
C ASN A 234 -8.01 -26.68 6.33
N TYR A 235 -9.24 -26.51 6.79
CA TYR A 235 -9.91 -25.20 6.76
C TYR A 235 -9.25 -24.14 7.66
N VAL A 236 -8.59 -24.55 8.75
CA VAL A 236 -7.86 -23.63 9.63
C VAL A 236 -6.62 -23.10 8.91
N CYS A 237 -5.83 -24.00 8.34
CA CYS A 237 -4.66 -23.65 7.54
C CYS A 237 -5.06 -22.74 6.36
N GLN A 238 -6.12 -23.12 5.64
CA GLN A 238 -6.62 -22.34 4.51
C GLN A 238 -7.06 -20.92 4.91
N ARG A 239 -7.72 -20.75 6.08
CA ARG A 239 -8.10 -19.42 6.58
C ARG A 239 -6.91 -18.58 7.01
N ASN A 240 -5.87 -19.21 7.55
CA ASN A 240 -4.65 -18.51 7.96
C ASN A 240 -3.83 -18.04 6.75
N LEU A 241 -3.70 -18.87 5.72
CA LEU A 241 -2.96 -18.54 4.50
C LEU A 241 -3.75 -17.62 3.57
N PHE A 242 -5.05 -17.86 3.44
CA PHE A 242 -5.96 -17.07 2.60
C PHE A 242 -7.21 -16.67 3.38
N PRO A 243 -7.18 -15.57 4.15
CA PRO A 243 -8.28 -15.08 4.96
C PRO A 243 -9.55 -14.80 4.14
N LEU A 244 -10.73 -14.96 4.76
CA LEU A 244 -12.03 -14.83 4.09
C LEU A 244 -12.21 -13.47 3.38
N TRP A 245 -11.74 -12.39 3.98
CA TRP A 245 -11.86 -11.05 3.42
C TRP A 245 -11.06 -10.84 2.12
N LYS A 246 -10.04 -11.67 1.86
CA LYS A 246 -9.26 -11.66 0.61
C LYS A 246 -9.89 -12.51 -0.50
N ARG A 247 -10.87 -13.37 -0.18
CA ARG A 247 -11.47 -14.34 -1.12
C ARG A 247 -12.57 -13.75 -1.98
N LYS A 248 -12.99 -12.54 -1.72
CA LYS A 248 -14.16 -11.93 -2.35
C LYS A 248 -14.08 -11.95 -3.89
N HIS A 249 -12.89 -11.70 -4.44
CA HIS A 249 -12.64 -11.69 -5.88
C HIS A 249 -11.98 -12.98 -6.41
N ALA A 250 -11.81 -14.00 -5.57
CA ALA A 250 -11.28 -15.29 -5.99
C ALA A 250 -12.42 -16.17 -6.52
N VAL A 251 -12.46 -16.37 -7.83
CA VAL A 251 -13.57 -17.01 -8.57
C VAL A 251 -13.87 -18.44 -8.09
N GLU A 252 -12.85 -19.17 -7.62
CA GLU A 252 -12.96 -20.52 -7.06
C GLU A 252 -13.74 -20.58 -5.72
N PHE A 253 -13.96 -19.44 -5.08
CA PHE A 253 -14.72 -19.32 -3.83
C PHE A 253 -16.05 -18.57 -3.99
N LYS A 254 -16.34 -18.01 -5.17
CA LYS A 254 -17.67 -17.47 -5.50
C LYS A 254 -18.65 -18.66 -5.60
N LYS A 255 -19.82 -18.56 -4.94
CA LYS A 255 -20.89 -19.56 -4.99
C LYS A 255 -21.73 -19.36 -6.24
#